data_599bb3e8588b46ccd44e7d470e32939d
#
_entry.id   599bb3e8588b46ccd44e7d470e32939d
#
_cell.length_a   1.000
_cell.length_b   1.000
_cell.length_c   1.000
_cell.angle_alpha   90.00
_cell.angle_beta   90.00
_cell.angle_gamma   90.00
#
_symmetry.space_group_name_H-M   'P 1'
#
loop_
_entity.id
_entity.type
_entity.pdbx_description
1 polymer ?
#
loop_
_entity_poly.entity_id
_entity_poly.type
_entity_poly.pdbx_seq_one_letter_code
_entity_poly.pdbx_strand_id
1 'polypeptide(L)'
;MSYPDVYVAQINLGANMNQVIKAMKEAEEYKGPSLIIAYAPCISHGIEGGMTNSLEMQALATKCGYFPIFRYNPVDKKLILDSKNVDFDLYNEFLFKQQRYKNLKKINKENADLLFEDNKNNAILKLNYYKMLTEKED
;
A
#
# COMPACT_ATOMS: atom_id res chain seq x y z
N MET A 1 12.87 -9.35 -4.63
CA MET A 1 11.99 -10.32 -3.96
C MET A 1 12.82 -11.54 -3.60
N SER A 2 12.63 -12.10 -2.40
CA SER A 2 13.48 -13.19 -1.90
C SER A 2 13.15 -14.55 -2.54
N TYR A 3 12.00 -14.69 -3.19
CA TYR A 3 11.55 -15.90 -3.87
C TYR A 3 11.22 -15.57 -5.32
N PRO A 4 12.10 -15.94 -6.28
CA PRO A 4 11.95 -15.55 -7.68
C PRO A 4 10.76 -16.21 -8.39
N ASP A 5 10.33 -17.38 -7.92
CA ASP A 5 9.29 -18.20 -8.56
C ASP A 5 7.91 -18.08 -7.91
N VAL A 6 7.64 -16.98 -7.21
CA VAL A 6 6.36 -16.70 -6.57
C VAL A 6 5.71 -15.49 -7.24
N TYR A 7 4.47 -15.66 -7.73
CA TYR A 7 3.66 -14.52 -8.12
C TYR A 7 3.30 -13.70 -6.87
N VAL A 8 3.50 -12.39 -6.92
CA VAL A 8 3.21 -11.52 -5.78
C VAL A 8 2.38 -10.32 -6.24
N ALA A 9 1.25 -10.08 -5.59
CA ALA A 9 0.48 -8.87 -5.81
C ALA A 9 0.14 -8.18 -4.49
N GLN A 10 0.29 -6.87 -4.47
CA GLN A 10 -0.21 -6.00 -3.41
C GLN A 10 -1.42 -5.27 -3.95
N ILE A 11 -2.59 -5.50 -3.34
CA ILE A 11 -3.90 -5.07 -3.83
C ILE A 11 -4.64 -4.22 -2.81
N ASN A 12 -5.51 -3.33 -3.30
CA ASN A 12 -6.36 -2.50 -2.45
C ASN A 12 -7.70 -2.24 -3.16
N LEU A 13 -8.76 -2.85 -2.64
CA LEU A 13 -10.10 -2.83 -3.24
C LEU A 13 -10.66 -1.41 -3.40
N GLY A 14 -10.53 -0.58 -2.37
CA GLY A 14 -11.02 0.80 -2.39
C GLY A 14 -10.20 1.72 -3.29
N ALA A 15 -8.97 1.34 -3.64
CA ALA A 15 -8.12 2.12 -4.53
C ALA A 15 -8.33 1.78 -6.01
N ASN A 16 -8.41 0.48 -6.36
CA ASN A 16 -8.54 0.05 -7.75
C ASN A 16 -9.11 -1.38 -7.86
N MET A 17 -10.43 -1.48 -8.03
CA MET A 17 -11.13 -2.75 -8.23
C MET A 17 -10.62 -3.53 -9.45
N ASN A 18 -10.33 -2.85 -10.55
CA ASN A 18 -9.87 -3.50 -11.77
C ASN A 18 -8.49 -4.15 -11.57
N GLN A 19 -7.61 -3.50 -10.80
CA GLN A 19 -6.31 -4.06 -10.44
C GLN A 19 -6.48 -5.33 -9.59
N VAL A 20 -7.41 -5.33 -8.64
CA VAL A 20 -7.72 -6.51 -7.81
C VAL A 20 -8.15 -7.69 -8.67
N ILE A 21 -9.12 -7.48 -9.57
CA ILE A 21 -9.61 -8.52 -10.48
C ILE A 21 -8.47 -9.06 -11.36
N LYS A 22 -7.65 -8.16 -11.89
CA LYS A 22 -6.51 -8.54 -12.73
C LYS A 22 -5.48 -9.36 -11.96
N ALA A 23 -5.12 -8.92 -10.74
CA ALA A 23 -4.17 -9.63 -9.88
C ALA A 23 -4.68 -11.05 -9.51
N MET A 24 -5.98 -11.19 -9.23
CA MET A 24 -6.57 -12.49 -8.95
C MET A 24 -6.52 -13.44 -10.16
N LYS A 25 -6.84 -12.93 -11.36
CA LYS A 25 -6.75 -13.72 -12.60
C LYS A 25 -5.32 -14.16 -12.90
N GLU A 26 -4.36 -13.24 -12.81
CA GLU A 26 -2.95 -13.55 -13.01
C GLU A 26 -2.44 -14.59 -12.01
N ALA A 27 -2.87 -14.49 -10.73
CA ALA A 27 -2.53 -15.44 -9.69
C ALA A 27 -3.12 -16.85 -9.92
N GLU A 28 -4.34 -16.93 -10.48
CA GLU A 28 -5.01 -18.20 -10.83
C GLU A 28 -4.37 -18.86 -12.07
N GLU A 29 -3.99 -18.08 -13.05
CA GLU A 29 -3.34 -18.54 -14.28
C GLU A 29 -1.90 -19.01 -14.05
N TYR A 30 -1.23 -18.46 -13.06
CA TYR A 30 0.15 -18.82 -12.73
C TYR A 30 0.25 -20.25 -12.16
N LYS A 31 1.16 -21.08 -12.70
CA LYS A 31 1.31 -22.49 -12.33
C LYS A 31 2.20 -22.75 -11.11
N GLY A 32 2.54 -21.72 -10.36
CA GLY A 32 3.34 -21.79 -9.15
C GLY A 32 2.62 -21.18 -7.94
N PRO A 33 3.32 -21.02 -6.82
CA PRO A 33 2.75 -20.38 -5.64
C PRO A 33 2.46 -18.90 -5.88
N SER A 34 1.32 -18.43 -5.38
CA SER A 34 0.89 -17.04 -5.50
C SER A 34 0.63 -16.43 -4.13
N LEU A 35 1.13 -15.21 -3.89
CA LEU A 35 0.91 -14.43 -2.68
C LEU A 35 0.16 -13.15 -3.01
N ILE A 36 -1.02 -13.00 -2.43
CA ILE A 36 -1.83 -11.78 -2.52
C ILE A 36 -1.81 -11.07 -1.16
N ILE A 37 -1.34 -9.84 -1.13
CA ILE A 37 -1.30 -8.97 0.04
C ILE A 37 -2.37 -7.89 -0.12
N ALA A 38 -3.46 -7.99 0.64
CA ALA A 38 -4.58 -7.06 0.57
C ALA A 38 -4.56 -6.07 1.74
N TYR A 39 -4.80 -4.79 1.44
CA TYR A 39 -5.00 -3.78 2.47
C TYR A 39 -6.44 -3.82 3.01
N ALA A 40 -6.57 -3.79 4.33
CA ALA A 40 -7.84 -3.60 5.01
C ALA A 40 -7.66 -2.71 6.24
N PRO A 41 -8.53 -1.71 6.45
CA PRO A 41 -8.56 -0.96 7.71
C PRO A 41 -8.96 -1.86 8.88
N CYS A 42 -8.37 -1.61 10.05
CA CYS A 42 -8.67 -2.41 11.24
C CYS A 42 -9.84 -1.81 12.03
N ILE A 43 -10.86 -2.61 12.27
CA ILE A 43 -12.04 -2.21 13.07
C ILE A 43 -11.66 -1.84 14.52
N SER A 44 -10.71 -2.58 15.12
CA SER A 44 -10.29 -2.35 16.51
C SER A 44 -9.51 -1.05 16.69
N HIS A 45 -8.77 -0.60 15.66
CA HIS A 45 -8.04 0.65 15.70
C HIS A 45 -8.89 1.87 15.32
N GLY A 46 -10.06 1.64 14.72
CA GLY A 46 -11.01 2.67 14.32
C GLY A 46 -10.48 3.63 13.23
N ILE A 47 -11.40 4.08 12.42
CA ILE A 47 -11.18 5.16 11.44
C ILE A 47 -12.19 6.27 11.72
N GLU A 48 -11.84 7.49 11.35
CA GLU A 48 -12.73 8.64 11.52
C GLU A 48 -14.01 8.43 10.71
N GLY A 49 -15.17 8.63 11.36
CA GLY A 49 -16.48 8.39 10.76
C GLY A 49 -16.93 6.93 10.74
N GLY A 50 -16.13 6.00 11.29
CA GLY A 50 -16.49 4.59 11.40
C GLY A 50 -16.18 3.77 10.14
N MET A 51 -16.53 2.47 10.18
CA MET A 51 -16.18 1.52 9.11
C MET A 51 -16.93 1.73 7.79
N THR A 52 -17.98 2.56 7.78
CA THR A 52 -18.64 3.00 6.53
C THR A 52 -17.67 3.72 5.60
N ASN A 53 -16.65 4.39 6.16
CA ASN A 53 -15.61 5.08 5.41
C ASN A 53 -14.42 4.18 5.03
N SER A 54 -14.54 2.87 5.18
CA SER A 54 -13.42 1.93 4.96
C SER A 54 -12.88 1.97 3.53
N LEU A 55 -13.75 2.08 2.51
CA LEU A 55 -13.32 2.16 1.11
C LEU A 55 -12.60 3.48 0.81
N GLU A 56 -13.08 4.59 1.37
CA GLU A 56 -12.41 5.90 1.26
C GLU A 56 -11.02 5.86 1.89
N MET A 57 -10.90 5.26 3.08
CA MET A 57 -9.61 5.08 3.76
C MET A 57 -8.66 4.17 2.99
N GLN A 58 -9.18 3.13 2.34
CA GLN A 58 -8.40 2.28 1.45
C GLN A 58 -7.87 3.06 0.25
N ALA A 59 -8.74 3.84 -0.42
CA ALA A 59 -8.35 4.70 -1.53
C ALA A 59 -7.26 5.70 -1.12
N LEU A 60 -7.45 6.36 0.03
CA LEU A 60 -6.50 7.33 0.58
C LEU A 60 -5.15 6.69 0.92
N ALA A 61 -5.14 5.47 1.48
CA ALA A 61 -3.90 4.73 1.80
C ALA A 61 -3.01 4.52 0.56
N THR A 62 -3.61 4.22 -0.58
CA THR A 62 -2.85 4.07 -1.83
C THR A 62 -2.48 5.42 -2.43
N LYS A 63 -3.40 6.38 -2.44
CA LYS A 63 -3.19 7.71 -2.99
C LYS A 63 -2.07 8.47 -2.29
N CYS A 64 -1.97 8.35 -0.96
CA CYS A 64 -0.91 9.00 -0.18
C CYS A 64 0.42 8.24 -0.14
N GLY A 65 0.52 7.05 -0.74
CA GLY A 65 1.74 6.24 -0.76
C GLY A 65 1.98 5.38 0.48
N TYR A 66 1.04 5.33 1.42
CA TYR A 66 1.13 4.45 2.58
C TYR A 66 1.09 2.97 2.18
N PHE A 67 0.22 2.63 1.23
CA PHE A 67 0.07 1.27 0.71
C PHE A 67 0.03 1.28 -0.83
N PRO A 68 1.19 1.34 -1.50
CA PRO A 68 1.26 1.25 -2.96
C PRO A 68 0.80 -0.12 -3.44
N ILE A 69 0.13 -0.16 -4.58
CA ILE A 69 -0.34 -1.39 -5.21
C ILE A 69 0.54 -1.76 -6.41
N PHE A 70 0.85 -3.04 -6.54
CA PHE A 70 1.71 -3.57 -7.60
C PHE A 70 1.42 -5.05 -7.87
N ARG A 71 1.96 -5.56 -8.98
CA ARG A 71 1.96 -6.99 -9.34
C ARG A 71 3.35 -7.38 -9.83
N TYR A 72 3.83 -8.53 -9.42
CA TYR A 72 5.06 -9.15 -9.90
C TYR A 72 4.73 -10.52 -10.48
N ASN A 73 5.03 -10.68 -11.79
CA ASN A 73 4.91 -11.96 -12.47
C ASN A 73 6.30 -12.58 -12.64
N PRO A 74 6.57 -13.76 -12.05
CA PRO A 74 7.87 -14.40 -12.16
C PRO A 74 8.17 -14.97 -13.56
N VAL A 75 7.15 -15.23 -14.38
CA VAL A 75 7.34 -15.68 -15.77
C VAL A 75 8.02 -14.59 -16.58
N ASP A 76 7.50 -13.39 -16.52
CA ASP A 76 8.04 -12.22 -17.22
C ASP A 76 9.17 -11.55 -16.43
N LYS A 77 9.40 -11.98 -15.18
CA LYS A 77 10.30 -11.34 -14.19
C LYS A 77 10.04 -9.84 -14.01
N LYS A 78 8.80 -9.43 -14.24
CA LYS A 78 8.39 -8.03 -14.33
C LYS A 78 7.57 -7.59 -13.14
N LEU A 79 7.95 -6.47 -12.52
CA LEU A 79 7.16 -5.74 -11.55
C LEU A 79 6.40 -4.62 -12.25
N ILE A 80 5.08 -4.62 -12.10
CA ILE A 80 4.18 -3.57 -12.59
C ILE A 80 3.68 -2.77 -11.39
N LEU A 81 4.13 -1.52 -11.27
CA LEU A 81 3.66 -0.60 -10.24
C LEU A 81 2.35 0.05 -10.72
N ASP A 82 1.25 -0.35 -10.08
CA ASP A 82 -0.10 0.14 -10.42
C ASP A 82 -0.42 1.49 -9.75
N SER A 83 0.31 1.86 -8.68
CA SER A 83 0.24 3.19 -8.02
C SER A 83 1.05 4.22 -8.80
N LYS A 84 0.42 4.87 -9.79
CA LYS A 84 1.11 5.82 -10.69
C LYS A 84 1.15 7.25 -10.16
N ASN A 85 0.08 7.70 -9.49
CA ASN A 85 -0.11 9.08 -9.04
C ASN A 85 -0.20 9.12 -7.51
N VAL A 86 0.95 9.06 -6.86
CA VAL A 86 1.05 9.14 -5.39
C VAL A 86 1.30 10.57 -4.97
N ASP A 87 0.49 11.04 -4.01
CA ASP A 87 0.57 12.37 -3.41
C ASP A 87 0.92 12.26 -1.92
N PHE A 88 2.19 12.45 -1.59
CA PHE A 88 2.68 12.36 -0.21
C PHE A 88 2.23 13.52 0.68
N ASP A 89 1.64 14.59 0.14
CA ASP A 89 1.10 15.67 0.96
C ASP A 89 -0.15 15.21 1.73
N LEU A 90 -0.85 14.21 1.22
CA LEU A 90 -1.98 13.54 1.88
C LEU A 90 -1.57 12.53 2.96
N TYR A 91 -0.27 12.28 3.16
CA TYR A 91 0.21 11.23 4.06
C TYR A 91 -0.21 11.46 5.52
N ASN A 92 -0.01 12.66 6.00
CA ASN A 92 -0.41 13.03 7.37
C ASN A 92 -1.92 13.04 7.54
N GLU A 93 -2.69 13.46 6.53
CA GLU A 93 -4.15 13.37 6.55
C GLU A 93 -4.61 11.92 6.75
N PHE A 94 -4.02 10.99 5.99
CA PHE A 94 -4.29 9.55 6.14
C PHE A 94 -3.99 9.05 7.56
N LEU A 95 -2.82 9.40 8.12
CA LEU A 95 -2.46 8.99 9.47
C LEU A 95 -3.46 9.51 10.50
N PHE A 96 -3.83 10.80 10.43
CA PHE A 96 -4.72 11.42 11.39
C PHE A 96 -6.19 10.99 11.27
N LYS A 97 -6.61 10.40 10.17
CA LYS A 97 -7.92 9.74 10.07
C LYS A 97 -7.98 8.40 10.82
N GLN A 98 -6.87 7.89 11.33
CA GLN A 98 -6.80 6.65 12.11
C GLN A 98 -6.62 6.93 13.60
N GLN A 99 -7.48 6.34 14.41
CA GLN A 99 -7.52 6.60 15.87
C GLN A 99 -6.21 6.23 16.57
N ARG A 100 -5.54 5.17 16.12
CA ARG A 100 -4.26 4.74 16.68
C ARG A 100 -3.16 5.83 16.60
N TYR A 101 -3.09 6.55 15.47
CA TYR A 101 -2.11 7.63 15.30
C TYR A 101 -2.52 8.91 16.03
N LYS A 102 -3.83 9.21 16.07
CA LYS A 102 -4.35 10.29 16.92
C LYS A 102 -4.02 10.08 18.40
N ASN A 103 -4.14 8.86 18.90
CA ASN A 103 -3.83 8.52 20.29
C ASN A 103 -2.32 8.64 20.56
N LEU A 104 -1.46 8.17 19.65
CA LEU A 104 -0.01 8.32 19.79
C LEU A 104 0.40 9.80 19.95
N LYS A 105 -0.19 10.67 19.12
CA LYS A 105 0.07 12.13 19.20
C LYS A 105 -0.40 12.76 20.51
N LYS A 106 -1.47 12.24 21.13
CA LYS A 106 -1.94 12.71 22.45
C LYS A 106 -1.02 12.29 23.58
N ILE A 107 -0.45 11.07 23.50
CA ILE A 107 0.38 10.49 24.58
C ILE A 107 1.79 11.09 24.55
N ASN A 108 2.41 11.23 23.38
CA ASN A 108 3.78 11.75 23.25
C ASN A 108 3.93 12.52 21.92
N LYS A 109 3.60 13.81 21.98
CA LYS A 109 3.54 14.67 20.78
C LYS A 109 4.89 14.78 20.06
N GLU A 110 5.98 15.02 20.79
CA GLU A 110 7.31 15.26 20.19
C GLU A 110 7.80 14.02 19.44
N ASN A 111 7.78 12.84 20.08
CA ASN A 111 8.16 11.60 19.43
C ASN A 111 7.19 11.21 18.30
N ALA A 112 5.90 11.49 18.43
CA ALA A 112 4.93 11.17 17.38
C ALA A 112 5.21 11.94 16.09
N ASP A 113 5.51 13.23 16.16
CA ASP A 113 5.79 14.04 14.98
C ASP A 113 7.07 13.57 14.26
N LEU A 114 8.12 13.19 15.00
CA LEU A 114 9.33 12.57 14.43
C LEU A 114 9.02 11.22 13.76
N LEU A 115 8.27 10.35 14.43
CA LEU A 115 7.90 9.03 13.90
C LEU A 115 7.03 9.14 12.65
N PHE A 116 6.15 10.14 12.56
CA PHE A 116 5.31 10.36 11.38
C PHE A 116 6.13 10.84 10.19
N GLU A 117 7.11 11.71 10.43
CA GLU A 117 8.03 12.17 9.39
C GLU A 117 8.92 11.01 8.89
N ASP A 118 9.50 10.24 9.78
CA ASP A 118 10.29 9.06 9.44
C ASP A 118 9.45 8.03 8.66
N ASN A 119 8.20 7.82 9.07
CA ASN A 119 7.29 6.91 8.38
C ASN A 119 6.98 7.38 6.95
N LYS A 120 6.72 8.68 6.76
CA LYS A 120 6.53 9.29 5.44
C LYS A 120 7.78 9.14 4.57
N ASN A 121 8.96 9.42 5.11
CA ASN A 121 10.23 9.31 4.40
C ASN A 121 10.49 7.85 3.97
N ASN A 122 10.22 6.88 4.84
CA ASN A 122 10.32 5.45 4.53
C ASN A 122 9.34 5.04 3.42
N ALA A 123 8.13 5.59 3.41
CA ALA A 123 7.15 5.34 2.34
C ALA A 123 7.64 5.87 0.99
N ILE A 124 8.25 7.06 0.97
CA ILE A 124 8.88 7.64 -0.23
C ILE A 124 10.01 6.74 -0.74
N LEU A 125 10.93 6.33 0.13
CA LEU A 125 12.04 5.44 -0.23
C LEU A 125 11.53 4.11 -0.78
N LYS A 126 10.51 3.53 -0.15
CA LYS A 126 9.89 2.28 -0.60
C LYS A 126 9.26 2.41 -1.98
N LEU A 127 8.53 3.50 -2.25
CA LEU A 127 7.93 3.73 -3.56
C LEU A 127 9.00 3.92 -4.64
N ASN A 128 10.07 4.66 -4.34
CA ASN A 128 11.20 4.85 -5.25
C ASN A 128 11.91 3.53 -5.55
N TYR A 129 12.08 2.67 -4.54
CA TYR A 129 12.61 1.34 -4.76
C TYR A 129 11.73 0.51 -5.70
N TYR A 130 10.40 0.56 -5.55
CA TYR A 130 9.50 -0.12 -6.49
C TYR A 130 9.59 0.45 -7.91
N LYS A 131 9.71 1.76 -8.07
CA LYS A 131 9.94 2.39 -9.38
C LYS A 131 11.23 1.88 -10.04
N MET A 132 12.32 1.81 -9.30
CA MET A 132 13.58 1.27 -9.80
C MET A 132 13.46 -0.20 -10.24
N LEU A 133 12.62 -0.99 -9.57
CA LEU A 133 12.37 -2.37 -9.96
C LEU A 133 11.55 -2.50 -11.25
N THR A 134 10.74 -1.48 -11.59
CA THR A 134 10.02 -1.45 -12.86
C THR A 134 10.90 -1.05 -14.04
N GLU A 135 11.99 -0.31 -13.78
CA GLU A 135 12.91 0.22 -14.81
C GLU A 135 14.08 -0.72 -15.13
N LYS A 136 14.32 -1.73 -14.29
CA LYS A 136 15.39 -2.73 -14.49
C LYS A 136 14.97 -3.82 -15.48
N GLU A 137 14.66 -3.40 -16.70
CA GLU A 137 14.44 -4.29 -17.83
C GLU A 137 15.22 -3.76 -19.04
N ASP A 138 16.51 -4.10 -19.10
CA ASP A 138 17.28 -4.29 -20.37
C ASP A 138 18.43 -5.26 -20.11
#